data_b2a2a974c9c3ecaee974b7d015a978ee
#
_entry.id   b2a2a974c9c3ecaee974b7d015a978ee
#
_cell.length_a   1.000
_cell.length_b   1.000
_cell.length_c   1.000
_cell.angle_alpha   90.00
_cell.angle_beta   90.00
_cell.angle_gamma   90.00
#
_symmetry.space_group_name_H-M   'P 1'
#
loop_
_entity.id
_entity.type
_entity.pdbx_description
1 polymer ?
#
loop_
_entity_poly.entity_id
_entity_poly.type
_entity_poly.pdbx_seq_one_letter_code
_entity_poly.pdbx_strand_id
1 'polypeptide(L)'
;MTDQYEVLNARYEEVKRIPIGLAEAATVLAAAGDLSRRSVLDVGSGTGFYPRLFRSAGASRVFGVDAARAMVGYAQRQEERDPLGISYEVHDALKLPVIGAFDVVTAVWLVGYAPGPAALDTMLAGLAANVRPGGRLVLLHPNPEADWAVLADYARYGLTVTRHDVVDGRTRTTVHVGTEPPFEFESFFWPPGVVEAALARTGLTTVRRQPVVTPPGDEGFWRPLRESPTFAVLTAARP
;
A
#
# COMPACT_ATOMS: atom_id res chain seq x y z
N MET A 1 -8.72 14.68 1.95
CA MET A 1 -8.32 13.25 2.06
C MET A 1 -7.36 12.95 3.21
N THR A 2 -6.53 13.91 3.62
CA THR A 2 -5.63 13.76 4.78
C THR A 2 -6.35 13.73 6.13
N ASP A 3 -7.52 14.34 6.23
CA ASP A 3 -8.22 14.58 7.51
C ASP A 3 -8.58 13.30 8.28
N GLN A 4 -8.99 12.23 7.59
CA GLN A 4 -9.29 10.96 8.29
C GLN A 4 -8.03 10.33 8.90
N TYR A 5 -6.86 10.47 8.27
CA TYR A 5 -5.60 9.89 8.74
C TYR A 5 -4.94 10.72 9.85
N GLU A 6 -5.26 12.00 9.96
CA GLU A 6 -4.80 12.81 11.10
C GLU A 6 -5.34 12.28 12.45
N VAL A 7 -6.49 11.59 12.44
CA VAL A 7 -7.15 11.06 13.64
C VAL A 7 -6.85 9.56 13.86
N LEU A 8 -6.60 8.80 12.81
CA LEU A 8 -6.55 7.32 12.86
C LEU A 8 -5.17 6.72 13.19
N ASN A 9 -4.13 7.52 13.39
CA ASN A 9 -2.72 7.09 13.42
C ASN A 9 -2.45 5.78 14.21
N ALA A 10 -2.65 5.75 15.53
CA ALA A 10 -2.37 4.57 16.35
C ALA A 10 -3.30 3.39 16.03
N ARG A 11 -4.56 3.66 15.69
CA ARG A 11 -5.56 2.62 15.37
C ARG A 11 -5.27 1.94 14.03
N TYR A 12 -4.66 2.67 13.09
CA TYR A 12 -4.27 2.09 11.81
C TYR A 12 -3.19 1.00 11.95
N GLU A 13 -2.36 1.05 12.99
CA GLU A 13 -1.40 -0.02 13.31
C GLU A 13 -2.09 -1.36 13.64
N GLU A 14 -3.31 -1.32 14.23
CA GLU A 14 -4.05 -2.53 14.58
C GLU A 14 -4.48 -3.30 13.32
N VAL A 15 -4.78 -2.60 12.21
CA VAL A 15 -5.10 -3.24 10.91
C VAL A 15 -3.97 -4.15 10.43
N LYS A 16 -2.73 -3.81 10.76
CA LYS A 16 -1.55 -4.58 10.33
C LYS A 16 -1.37 -5.89 11.09
N ARG A 17 -2.10 -6.07 12.20
CA ARG A 17 -2.04 -7.26 13.05
C ARG A 17 -3.20 -8.23 12.83
N ILE A 18 -4.27 -7.80 12.18
CA ILE A 18 -5.37 -8.70 11.83
C ILE A 18 -5.00 -9.55 10.59
N PRO A 19 -5.68 -10.69 10.34
CA PRO A 19 -5.28 -11.63 9.29
C PRO A 19 -5.06 -11.01 7.92
N ILE A 20 -5.91 -10.07 7.49
CA ILE A 20 -5.73 -9.41 6.19
C ILE A 20 -4.40 -8.62 6.15
N GLY A 21 -4.08 -7.86 7.19
CA GLY A 21 -2.84 -7.08 7.28
C GLY A 21 -1.59 -7.97 7.24
N LEU A 22 -1.65 -9.17 7.84
CA LEU A 22 -0.57 -10.14 7.76
C LEU A 22 -0.37 -10.68 6.34
N ALA A 23 -1.48 -10.98 5.62
CA ALA A 23 -1.41 -11.42 4.22
C ALA A 23 -0.92 -10.31 3.29
N GLU A 24 -1.36 -9.05 3.50
CA GLU A 24 -0.84 -7.88 2.79
C GLU A 24 0.68 -7.76 2.97
N ALA A 25 1.16 -7.78 4.21
CA ALA A 25 2.58 -7.65 4.54
C ALA A 25 3.42 -8.77 3.90
N ALA A 26 2.97 -10.02 3.97
CA ALA A 26 3.64 -11.17 3.35
C ALA A 26 3.71 -11.02 1.83
N THR A 27 2.60 -10.58 1.20
CA THR A 27 2.54 -10.39 -0.27
C THR A 27 3.43 -9.24 -0.73
N VAL A 28 3.42 -8.10 -0.01
CA VAL A 28 4.27 -6.94 -0.33
C VAL A 28 5.74 -7.29 -0.19
N LEU A 29 6.14 -8.00 0.87
CA LEU A 29 7.52 -8.47 1.05
C LEU A 29 7.95 -9.42 -0.07
N ALA A 30 7.12 -10.39 -0.44
CA ALA A 30 7.40 -11.30 -1.54
C ALA A 30 7.57 -10.55 -2.87
N ALA A 31 6.72 -9.55 -3.14
CA ALA A 31 6.78 -8.70 -4.33
C ALA A 31 8.03 -7.80 -4.34
N ALA A 32 8.45 -7.30 -3.17
CA ALA A 32 9.68 -6.51 -3.04
C ALA A 32 10.95 -7.35 -3.32
N GLY A 33 10.90 -8.66 -3.06
CA GLY A 33 11.99 -9.59 -3.27
C GLY A 33 13.10 -9.46 -2.22
N ASP A 34 14.32 -9.86 -2.56
CA ASP A 34 15.46 -9.73 -1.65
C ASP A 34 15.82 -8.26 -1.43
N LEU A 35 15.65 -7.81 -0.19
CA LEU A 35 15.95 -6.45 0.25
C LEU A 35 17.34 -6.27 0.82
N SER A 36 18.14 -7.34 0.91
CA SER A 36 19.50 -7.27 1.46
C SER A 36 20.33 -6.23 0.71
N ARG A 37 20.82 -5.23 1.45
CA ARG A 37 21.60 -4.08 0.91
C ARG A 37 20.83 -3.18 -0.09
N ARG A 38 19.51 -3.29 -0.17
CA ARG A 38 18.67 -2.46 -1.05
C ARG A 38 18.23 -1.19 -0.34
N SER A 39 17.99 -0.17 -1.15
CA SER A 39 17.32 1.07 -0.73
C SER A 39 15.82 0.99 -1.06
N VAL A 40 14.99 1.42 -0.12
CA VAL A 40 13.52 1.41 -0.28
C VAL A 40 12.97 2.80 0.00
N LEU A 41 12.08 3.28 -0.87
CA LEU A 41 11.22 4.42 -0.63
C LEU A 41 9.78 3.92 -0.50
N ASP A 42 9.12 4.23 0.61
CA ASP A 42 7.70 3.95 0.81
C ASP A 42 6.89 5.25 0.76
N VAL A 43 5.99 5.35 -0.22
CA VAL A 43 5.16 6.54 -0.46
C VAL A 43 3.74 6.27 0.01
N GLY A 44 3.22 7.14 0.88
CA GLY A 44 2.04 6.86 1.70
C GLY A 44 2.41 5.96 2.87
N SER A 45 3.56 6.24 3.52
CA SER A 45 4.14 5.36 4.56
C SER A 45 3.33 5.29 5.85
N GLY A 46 2.37 6.21 6.03
CA GLY A 46 1.50 6.25 7.20
C GLY A 46 2.29 6.27 8.51
N THR A 47 1.94 5.37 9.41
CA THR A 47 2.58 5.20 10.73
C THR A 47 4.00 4.64 10.69
N GLY A 48 4.52 4.28 9.51
CA GLY A 48 5.85 3.70 9.36
C GLY A 48 5.91 2.17 9.43
N PHE A 49 4.76 1.48 9.42
CA PHE A 49 4.72 0.02 9.49
C PHE A 49 5.56 -0.65 8.39
N TYR A 50 5.31 -0.32 7.11
CA TYR A 50 6.04 -0.92 6.00
C TYR A 50 7.51 -0.51 5.96
N PRO A 51 7.92 0.75 6.16
CA PRO A 51 9.31 1.12 6.33
C PRO A 51 10.05 0.27 7.36
N ARG A 52 9.47 0.07 8.53
CA ARG A 52 10.07 -0.76 9.60
C ARG A 52 10.14 -2.24 9.18
N LEU A 53 9.10 -2.75 8.51
CA LEU A 53 9.07 -4.11 7.96
C LEU A 53 10.19 -4.32 6.92
N PHE A 54 10.39 -3.38 5.98
CA PHE A 54 11.45 -3.45 4.99
C PHE A 54 12.85 -3.37 5.63
N ARG A 55 12.99 -2.52 6.63
CA ARG A 55 14.25 -2.43 7.38
C ARG A 55 14.58 -3.73 8.09
N SER A 56 13.59 -4.35 8.74
CA SER A 56 13.73 -5.66 9.40
C SER A 56 13.99 -6.80 8.41
N ALA A 57 13.54 -6.67 7.16
CA ALA A 57 13.80 -7.61 6.07
C ALA A 57 15.19 -7.40 5.41
N GLY A 58 16.05 -6.54 5.95
CA GLY A 58 17.45 -6.37 5.52
C GLY A 58 17.72 -5.18 4.61
N ALA A 59 16.73 -4.32 4.32
CA ALA A 59 16.99 -3.10 3.55
C ALA A 59 18.05 -2.22 4.24
N SER A 60 19.04 -1.76 3.47
CA SER A 60 20.16 -0.97 4.00
C SER A 60 19.80 0.49 4.25
N ARG A 61 18.87 1.03 3.46
CA ARG A 61 18.35 2.38 3.54
C ARG A 61 16.85 2.34 3.31
N VAL A 62 16.08 2.94 4.21
CA VAL A 62 14.63 3.06 4.07
C VAL A 62 14.22 4.51 4.31
N PHE A 63 13.35 5.00 3.44
CA PHE A 63 12.79 6.34 3.50
C PHE A 63 11.27 6.25 3.36
N GLY A 64 10.55 6.86 4.29
CA GLY A 64 9.09 6.91 4.28
C GLY A 64 8.59 8.33 4.01
N VAL A 65 7.58 8.49 3.18
CA VAL A 65 6.91 9.78 3.00
C VAL A 65 5.39 9.61 3.08
N ASP A 66 4.74 10.60 3.70
CA ASP A 66 3.28 10.67 3.78
C ASP A 66 2.82 12.13 3.76
N ALA A 67 1.62 12.38 3.26
CA ALA A 67 1.04 13.71 3.24
C ALA A 67 0.51 14.15 4.61
N ALA A 68 0.10 13.19 5.47
CA ALA A 68 -0.46 13.43 6.79
C ALA A 68 0.67 13.67 7.82
N ARG A 69 0.79 14.90 8.30
CA ARG A 69 1.81 15.28 9.31
C ARG A 69 1.71 14.46 10.60
N ALA A 70 0.50 14.12 11.05
CA ALA A 70 0.29 13.30 12.24
C ALA A 70 0.84 11.89 12.06
N MET A 71 0.69 11.29 10.86
CA MET A 71 1.25 9.98 10.52
C MET A 71 2.78 10.02 10.53
N VAL A 72 3.38 10.98 9.85
CA VAL A 72 4.84 11.17 9.84
C VAL A 72 5.38 11.39 11.25
N GLY A 73 4.73 12.26 12.04
CA GLY A 73 5.12 12.50 13.42
C GLY A 73 5.00 11.26 14.31
N TYR A 74 4.00 10.41 14.07
CA TYR A 74 3.90 9.12 14.74
C TYR A 74 5.07 8.20 14.37
N ALA A 75 5.37 8.06 13.08
CA ALA A 75 6.48 7.23 12.59
C ALA A 75 7.84 7.70 13.13
N GLN A 76 8.07 9.00 13.17
CA GLN A 76 9.29 9.61 13.76
C GLN A 76 9.41 9.31 15.25
N ARG A 77 8.33 9.43 16.03
CA ARG A 77 8.35 9.07 17.46
C ARG A 77 8.60 7.57 17.69
N GLN A 78 8.12 6.70 16.78
CA GLN A 78 8.47 5.28 16.85
C GLN A 78 9.94 5.04 16.55
N GLU A 79 10.50 5.77 15.60
CA GLU A 79 11.93 5.69 15.25
C GLU A 79 12.82 6.21 16.38
N GLU A 80 12.39 7.25 17.11
CA GLU A 80 13.09 7.74 18.31
C GLU A 80 13.11 6.71 19.45
N ARG A 81 12.02 5.93 19.62
CA ARG A 81 11.90 4.92 20.69
C ARG A 81 12.66 3.63 20.38
N ASP A 82 12.63 3.24 19.13
CA ASP A 82 13.24 2.00 18.63
C ASP A 82 13.91 2.28 17.28
N PRO A 83 15.16 2.80 17.30
CA PRO A 83 15.85 3.27 16.11
C PRO A 83 16.24 2.14 15.17
N LEU A 84 15.83 2.23 13.91
CA LEU A 84 16.22 1.35 12.82
C LEU A 84 17.00 2.09 11.72
N GLY A 85 17.19 3.41 11.85
CA GLY A 85 17.85 4.27 10.87
C GLY A 85 16.96 4.61 9.67
N ILE A 86 15.64 4.76 9.90
CA ILE A 86 14.65 5.12 8.89
C ILE A 86 14.42 6.64 8.93
N SER A 87 14.37 7.27 7.76
CA SER A 87 14.03 8.69 7.63
C SER A 87 12.57 8.84 7.18
N TYR A 88 11.88 9.84 7.73
CA TYR A 88 10.48 10.15 7.39
C TYR A 88 10.31 11.64 7.08
N GLU A 89 9.63 11.96 5.98
CA GLU A 89 9.31 13.34 5.58
C GLU A 89 7.85 13.48 5.14
N VAL A 90 7.35 14.73 5.22
CA VAL A 90 6.00 15.07 4.77
C VAL A 90 6.04 15.44 3.29
N HIS A 91 5.45 14.59 2.43
CA HIS A 91 5.28 14.85 1.00
C HIS A 91 3.91 14.39 0.51
N ASP A 92 3.28 15.22 -0.32
CA ASP A 92 2.09 14.86 -1.08
C ASP A 92 2.50 14.03 -2.31
N ALA A 93 1.93 12.83 -2.47
CA ALA A 93 2.21 11.96 -3.61
C ALA A 93 1.86 12.57 -4.97
N LEU A 94 0.95 13.54 -5.03
CA LEU A 94 0.63 14.30 -6.25
C LEU A 94 1.69 15.36 -6.60
N LYS A 95 2.59 15.65 -5.68
CA LYS A 95 3.69 16.64 -5.84
C LYS A 95 5.02 16.02 -5.41
N LEU A 96 5.14 14.70 -5.50
CA LEU A 96 6.31 13.98 -5.02
C LEU A 96 7.55 14.40 -5.83
N PRO A 97 8.57 15.00 -5.19
CA PRO A 97 9.83 15.30 -5.86
C PRO A 97 10.63 14.01 -6.11
N VAL A 98 11.69 14.12 -6.90
CA VAL A 98 12.71 13.09 -6.95
C VAL A 98 13.55 13.20 -5.67
N ILE A 99 13.23 12.35 -4.68
CA ILE A 99 13.94 12.25 -3.39
C ILE A 99 15.27 11.53 -3.57
N GLY A 100 15.30 10.58 -4.51
CA GLY A 100 16.49 9.79 -4.81
C GLY A 100 16.25 8.73 -5.87
N ALA A 101 17.21 7.84 -6.02
CA ALA A 101 17.13 6.67 -6.90
C ALA A 101 17.11 5.41 -6.02
N PHE A 102 15.96 4.79 -5.87
CA PHE A 102 15.78 3.65 -4.98
C PHE A 102 15.70 2.32 -5.73
N ASP A 103 16.20 1.26 -5.11
CA ASP A 103 16.09 -0.11 -5.63
C ASP A 103 14.64 -0.57 -5.69
N VAL A 104 13.87 -0.22 -4.67
CA VAL A 104 12.44 -0.52 -4.57
C VAL A 104 11.69 0.74 -4.15
N VAL A 105 10.64 1.07 -4.87
CA VAL A 105 9.65 2.08 -4.45
C VAL A 105 8.35 1.34 -4.16
N THR A 106 7.74 1.62 -3.02
CA THR A 106 6.48 1.01 -2.62
C THR A 106 5.39 2.05 -2.47
N ALA A 107 4.15 1.68 -2.76
CA ALA A 107 2.97 2.45 -2.44
C ALA A 107 1.84 1.48 -2.05
N VAL A 108 1.54 1.44 -0.76
CA VAL A 108 0.55 0.53 -0.18
C VAL A 108 -0.71 1.30 0.16
N TRP A 109 -1.84 0.91 -0.43
CA TRP A 109 -3.14 1.55 -0.26
C TRP A 109 -3.18 3.04 -0.66
N LEU A 110 -2.27 3.48 -1.53
CA LEU A 110 -2.13 4.89 -1.91
C LEU A 110 -2.91 5.26 -3.17
N VAL A 111 -2.78 4.50 -4.25
CA VAL A 111 -3.25 4.90 -5.60
C VAL A 111 -4.77 5.03 -5.71
N GLY A 112 -5.52 4.38 -4.83
CA GLY A 112 -6.96 4.56 -4.73
C GLY A 112 -7.37 5.99 -4.38
N TYR A 113 -6.52 6.75 -3.73
CA TYR A 113 -6.81 8.13 -3.30
C TYR A 113 -6.49 9.20 -4.35
N ALA A 114 -5.95 8.84 -5.51
CA ALA A 114 -5.78 9.82 -6.59
C ALA A 114 -7.15 10.32 -7.09
N PRO A 115 -7.45 11.63 -7.02
CA PRO A 115 -8.75 12.17 -7.39
C PRO A 115 -8.90 12.26 -8.91
N GLY A 116 -9.20 11.13 -9.56
CA GLY A 116 -9.39 11.03 -11.00
C GLY A 116 -8.15 10.55 -11.76
N PRO A 117 -8.33 10.19 -13.05
CA PRO A 117 -7.28 9.54 -13.86
C PRO A 117 -6.01 10.38 -14.03
N ALA A 118 -6.13 11.68 -14.25
CA ALA A 118 -4.97 12.58 -14.42
C ALA A 118 -4.11 12.66 -13.15
N ALA A 119 -4.75 12.64 -11.97
CA ALA A 119 -4.05 12.60 -10.70
C ALA A 119 -3.38 11.25 -10.46
N LEU A 120 -4.00 10.14 -10.89
CA LEU A 120 -3.37 8.82 -10.87
C LEU A 120 -2.10 8.79 -11.73
N ASP A 121 -2.16 9.32 -12.95
CA ASP A 121 -1.00 9.44 -13.83
C ASP A 121 0.13 10.26 -13.19
N THR A 122 -0.21 11.40 -12.60
CA THR A 122 0.75 12.26 -11.88
C THR A 122 1.41 11.54 -10.72
N MET A 123 0.61 10.86 -9.89
CA MET A 123 1.09 10.09 -8.74
C MET A 123 2.04 8.98 -9.20
N LEU A 124 1.64 8.17 -10.17
CA LEU A 124 2.45 7.06 -10.67
C LEU A 124 3.73 7.54 -11.36
N ALA A 125 3.70 8.67 -12.07
CA ALA A 125 4.91 9.28 -12.63
C ALA A 125 5.90 9.71 -11.54
N GLY A 126 5.40 10.31 -10.44
CA GLY A 126 6.22 10.66 -9.29
C GLY A 126 6.88 9.46 -8.62
N LEU A 127 6.12 8.36 -8.45
CA LEU A 127 6.65 7.09 -7.94
C LEU A 127 7.74 6.54 -8.86
N ALA A 128 7.46 6.45 -10.16
CA ALA A 128 8.38 5.91 -11.16
C ALA A 128 9.69 6.72 -11.26
N ALA A 129 9.62 8.04 -11.12
CA ALA A 129 10.79 8.92 -11.14
C ALA A 129 11.80 8.60 -10.03
N ASN A 130 11.34 8.05 -8.91
CA ASN A 130 12.16 7.65 -7.77
C ASN A 130 12.71 6.21 -7.86
N VAL A 131 12.26 5.39 -8.81
CA VAL A 131 12.82 4.05 -9.05
C VAL A 131 14.13 4.20 -9.83
N ARG A 132 15.24 3.62 -9.40
CA ARG A 132 16.49 3.64 -10.16
C ARG A 132 16.42 2.73 -11.40
N PRO A 133 17.27 2.91 -12.44
CA PRO A 133 17.43 1.91 -13.48
C PRO A 133 17.74 0.51 -12.90
N GLY A 134 17.04 -0.51 -13.38
CA GLY A 134 17.09 -1.87 -12.84
C GLY A 134 16.36 -2.05 -11.50
N GLY A 135 15.70 -1.00 -10.98
CA GLY A 135 14.84 -1.07 -9.78
C GLY A 135 13.40 -1.46 -10.13
N ARG A 136 12.55 -1.49 -9.10
CA ARG A 136 11.13 -1.84 -9.27
C ARG A 136 10.20 -0.97 -8.42
N LEU A 137 8.98 -0.84 -8.91
CA LEU A 137 7.84 -0.32 -8.18
C LEU A 137 7.00 -1.50 -7.68
N VAL A 138 6.49 -1.41 -6.46
CA VAL A 138 5.54 -2.35 -5.86
C VAL A 138 4.32 -1.57 -5.40
N LEU A 139 3.16 -1.86 -5.95
CA LEU A 139 1.89 -1.25 -5.56
C LEU A 139 0.99 -2.28 -4.91
N LEU A 140 0.38 -1.95 -3.77
CA LEU A 140 -0.76 -2.66 -3.24
C LEU A 140 -1.98 -1.73 -3.29
N HIS A 141 -3.06 -2.21 -3.91
CA HIS A 141 -4.31 -1.45 -4.05
C HIS A 141 -5.54 -2.37 -3.97
N PRO A 142 -6.75 -1.82 -3.80
CA PRO A 142 -7.97 -2.61 -3.83
C PRO A 142 -8.05 -3.44 -5.11
N ASN A 143 -8.41 -4.72 -5.00
CA ASN A 143 -8.54 -5.58 -6.17
C ASN A 143 -9.74 -5.15 -7.03
N PRO A 144 -9.54 -4.65 -8.26
CA PRO A 144 -10.63 -4.21 -9.11
C PRO A 144 -11.54 -5.36 -9.60
N GLU A 145 -11.02 -6.59 -9.55
CA GLU A 145 -11.73 -7.82 -9.96
C GLU A 145 -12.30 -8.58 -8.76
N ALA A 146 -12.32 -7.98 -7.56
CA ALA A 146 -12.87 -8.61 -6.38
C ALA A 146 -14.36 -8.89 -6.54
N ASP A 147 -14.77 -10.09 -6.16
CA ASP A 147 -16.19 -10.45 -6.09
C ASP A 147 -16.84 -9.79 -4.87
N TRP A 148 -17.73 -8.83 -5.12
CA TRP A 148 -18.40 -8.08 -4.08
C TRP A 148 -19.29 -8.94 -3.17
N ALA A 149 -19.83 -10.05 -3.69
CA ALA A 149 -20.59 -10.99 -2.87
C ALA A 149 -19.69 -11.72 -1.86
N VAL A 150 -18.46 -12.04 -2.27
CA VAL A 150 -17.46 -12.68 -1.42
C VAL A 150 -16.88 -11.69 -0.41
N LEU A 151 -16.71 -10.42 -0.78
CA LEU A 151 -16.20 -9.38 0.12
C LEU A 151 -17.04 -9.21 1.40
N ALA A 152 -18.34 -9.46 1.34
CA ALA A 152 -19.21 -9.42 2.52
C ALA A 152 -18.82 -10.45 3.59
N ASP A 153 -18.22 -11.59 3.21
CA ASP A 153 -17.83 -12.69 4.11
C ASP A 153 -16.41 -12.54 4.69
N TYR A 154 -15.70 -11.45 4.38
CA TYR A 154 -14.31 -11.28 4.81
C TYR A 154 -14.12 -10.85 6.26
N ALA A 155 -15.19 -10.80 7.06
CA ALA A 155 -15.12 -10.56 8.51
C ALA A 155 -14.12 -11.48 9.22
N ARG A 156 -13.94 -12.73 8.75
CA ARG A 156 -12.93 -13.68 9.28
C ARG A 156 -11.49 -13.18 9.16
N TYR A 157 -11.21 -12.29 8.22
CA TYR A 157 -9.90 -11.67 8.03
C TYR A 157 -9.77 -10.32 8.74
N GLY A 158 -10.82 -9.91 9.47
CA GLY A 158 -10.82 -8.72 10.31
C GLY A 158 -11.38 -7.47 9.65
N LEU A 159 -11.94 -7.55 8.43
CA LEU A 159 -12.58 -6.42 7.78
C LEU A 159 -13.79 -6.84 6.94
N THR A 160 -14.70 -5.88 6.70
CA THR A 160 -15.76 -5.96 5.69
C THR A 160 -15.78 -4.68 4.87
N VAL A 161 -16.34 -4.73 3.67
CA VAL A 161 -16.37 -3.61 2.74
C VAL A 161 -17.80 -3.35 2.28
N THR A 162 -18.26 -2.11 2.46
CA THR A 162 -19.54 -1.63 1.91
C THR A 162 -19.29 -0.81 0.66
N ARG A 163 -19.96 -1.18 -0.44
CA ARG A 163 -19.88 -0.47 -1.72
C ARG A 163 -20.87 0.69 -1.75
N HIS A 164 -20.43 1.81 -2.30
CA HIS A 164 -21.24 3.00 -2.55
C HIS A 164 -21.30 3.36 -4.06
N ASP A 165 -21.50 4.63 -4.34
CA ASP A 165 -21.52 5.24 -5.66
C ASP A 165 -20.13 5.30 -6.33
N VAL A 166 -20.14 5.70 -7.60
CA VAL A 166 -18.91 5.99 -8.36
C VAL A 166 -18.63 7.49 -8.27
N VAL A 167 -17.41 7.83 -7.84
CA VAL A 167 -16.93 9.21 -7.72
C VAL A 167 -15.61 9.33 -8.48
N ASP A 168 -15.51 10.29 -9.41
CA ASP A 168 -14.31 10.54 -10.23
C ASP A 168 -13.77 9.26 -10.93
N GLY A 169 -14.69 8.40 -11.40
CA GLY A 169 -14.34 7.16 -12.09
C GLY A 169 -13.89 6.02 -11.18
N ARG A 170 -14.04 6.15 -9.86
CA ARG A 170 -13.69 5.14 -8.85
C ARG A 170 -14.94 4.73 -8.06
N THR A 171 -15.05 3.46 -7.70
CA THR A 171 -16.07 3.02 -6.74
C THR A 171 -15.65 3.42 -5.34
N ARG A 172 -16.46 4.26 -4.69
CA ARG A 172 -16.28 4.63 -3.28
C ARG A 172 -16.77 3.48 -2.39
N THR A 173 -16.01 3.21 -1.33
CA THR A 173 -16.33 2.16 -0.37
C THR A 173 -16.08 2.64 1.05
N THR A 174 -16.76 2.03 2.01
CA THR A 174 -16.41 2.08 3.43
C THR A 174 -15.80 0.74 3.82
N VAL A 175 -14.61 0.79 4.38
CA VAL A 175 -13.94 -0.36 4.99
C VAL A 175 -14.25 -0.34 6.48
N HIS A 176 -14.89 -1.38 7.00
CA HIS A 176 -15.17 -1.58 8.41
C HIS A 176 -14.13 -2.53 8.99
N VAL A 177 -13.40 -2.09 10.00
CA VAL A 177 -12.34 -2.87 10.65
C VAL A 177 -12.84 -3.37 11.98
N GLY A 178 -12.81 -4.71 12.17
CA GLY A 178 -13.27 -5.40 13.37
C GLY A 178 -12.22 -5.46 14.50
N THR A 179 -11.61 -4.32 14.84
CA THR A 179 -10.74 -4.16 16.01
C THR A 179 -11.57 -3.76 17.25
N GLU A 180 -10.96 -3.70 18.43
CA GLU A 180 -11.59 -3.26 19.66
C GLU A 180 -10.98 -1.93 20.15
N PRO A 181 -11.70 -0.80 20.06
CA PRO A 181 -13.01 -0.61 19.44
C PRO A 181 -12.95 -0.67 17.90
N PRO A 182 -14.07 -0.98 17.22
CA PRO A 182 -14.10 -1.00 15.75
C PRO A 182 -14.00 0.41 15.20
N PHE A 183 -13.53 0.53 13.93
CA PHE A 183 -13.50 1.79 13.21
C PHE A 183 -13.72 1.59 11.71
N GLU A 184 -13.94 2.67 11.00
CA GLU A 184 -14.13 2.66 9.56
C GLU A 184 -13.38 3.79 8.88
N PHE A 185 -13.11 3.59 7.58
CA PHE A 185 -12.51 4.61 6.72
C PHE A 185 -12.97 4.45 5.28
N GLU A 186 -12.88 5.52 4.49
CA GLU A 186 -13.16 5.47 3.07
C GLU A 186 -11.98 4.91 2.27
N SER A 187 -12.31 4.11 1.26
CA SER A 187 -11.38 3.61 0.26
C SER A 187 -12.01 3.70 -1.14
N PHE A 188 -11.18 3.61 -2.17
CA PHE A 188 -11.63 3.77 -3.55
C PHE A 188 -11.04 2.69 -4.44
N PHE A 189 -11.90 2.05 -5.24
CA PHE A 189 -11.54 1.01 -6.20
C PHE A 189 -11.53 1.60 -7.60
N TRP A 190 -10.39 1.58 -8.25
CA TRP A 190 -10.31 1.84 -9.68
C TRP A 190 -10.96 0.73 -10.47
N PRO A 191 -11.57 1.00 -11.65
CA PRO A 191 -12.02 -0.07 -12.56
C PRO A 191 -10.86 -0.96 -13.01
N PRO A 192 -11.15 -2.23 -13.43
CA PRO A 192 -10.13 -3.13 -13.95
C PRO A 192 -9.29 -2.52 -15.07
N GLY A 193 -7.98 -2.71 -15.04
CA GLY A 193 -7.04 -2.26 -16.05
C GLY A 193 -6.62 -0.78 -15.98
N VAL A 194 -7.28 0.03 -15.16
CA VAL A 194 -6.97 1.49 -15.08
C VAL A 194 -5.59 1.73 -14.48
N VAL A 195 -5.24 1.06 -13.40
CA VAL A 195 -3.94 1.23 -12.73
C VAL A 195 -2.82 0.68 -13.61
N GLU A 196 -3.02 -0.48 -14.23
CA GLU A 196 -2.07 -1.10 -15.15
C GLU A 196 -1.81 -0.21 -16.39
N ALA A 197 -2.88 0.35 -16.98
CA ALA A 197 -2.76 1.29 -18.10
C ALA A 197 -2.03 2.58 -17.72
N ALA A 198 -2.25 3.09 -16.50
CA ALA A 198 -1.55 4.26 -15.99
C ALA A 198 -0.07 3.94 -15.72
N LEU A 199 0.26 2.76 -15.17
CA LEU A 199 1.64 2.30 -15.03
C LEU A 199 2.37 2.21 -16.36
N ALA A 200 1.73 1.69 -17.42
CA ALA A 200 2.33 1.59 -18.74
C ALA A 200 2.75 2.95 -19.31
N ARG A 201 2.09 4.06 -18.91
CA ARG A 201 2.46 5.43 -19.33
C ARG A 201 3.67 6.01 -18.60
N THR A 202 4.12 5.41 -17.51
CA THR A 202 5.27 5.92 -16.71
C THR A 202 6.64 5.57 -17.30
N GLY A 203 6.70 4.73 -18.34
CA GLY A 203 7.95 4.18 -18.86
C GLY A 203 8.48 2.97 -18.07
N LEU A 204 7.79 2.55 -17.00
CA LEU A 204 8.07 1.28 -16.35
C LEU A 204 7.58 0.13 -17.25
N THR A 205 8.29 -0.98 -17.18
CA THR A 205 8.02 -2.19 -17.99
C THR A 205 7.69 -3.37 -17.10
N THR A 206 7.32 -4.48 -17.74
CA THR A 206 7.09 -5.75 -17.04
C THR A 206 6.09 -5.62 -15.89
N VAL A 207 4.95 -4.94 -16.17
CA VAL A 207 3.85 -4.86 -15.19
C VAL A 207 3.29 -6.26 -14.96
N ARG A 208 3.32 -6.72 -13.71
CA ARG A 208 2.86 -8.07 -13.33
C ARG A 208 2.05 -8.02 -12.05
N ARG A 209 0.92 -8.72 -12.04
CA ARG A 209 0.18 -9.03 -10.82
C ARG A 209 0.89 -10.15 -10.07
N GLN A 210 1.06 -9.96 -8.77
CA GLN A 210 1.71 -10.93 -7.89
C GLN A 210 0.65 -11.83 -7.23
N PRO A 211 0.93 -13.12 -7.03
CA PRO A 211 0.05 -13.98 -6.25
C PRO A 211 -0.01 -13.53 -4.80
N VAL A 212 -1.17 -13.73 -4.16
CA VAL A 212 -1.31 -13.47 -2.73
C VAL A 212 -0.51 -14.50 -1.94
N VAL A 213 0.36 -13.99 -1.07
CA VAL A 213 1.11 -14.79 -0.10
C VAL A 213 0.45 -14.63 1.27
N THR A 214 0.23 -15.74 1.94
CA THR A 214 -0.37 -15.78 3.28
C THR A 214 0.63 -16.32 4.30
N PRO A 215 0.50 -15.94 5.57
CA PRO A 215 1.29 -16.58 6.63
C PRO A 215 1.12 -18.09 6.62
N PRO A 216 2.11 -18.86 7.11
CA PRO A 216 1.96 -20.30 7.28
C PRO A 216 0.84 -20.60 8.28
N GLY A 217 0.10 -21.68 8.07
CA GLY A 217 -1.00 -22.07 8.96
C GLY A 217 -2.12 -22.81 8.23
N ASP A 218 -3.35 -22.60 8.68
CA ASP A 218 -4.53 -23.28 8.16
C ASP A 218 -4.80 -22.91 6.69
N GLU A 219 -4.55 -23.85 5.80
CA GLU A 219 -4.80 -23.73 4.36
C GLU A 219 -6.29 -23.48 4.04
N GLY A 220 -7.20 -24.10 4.81
CA GLY A 220 -8.64 -23.90 4.65
C GLY A 220 -9.07 -22.48 5.00
N PHE A 221 -8.41 -21.87 5.99
CA PHE A 221 -8.64 -20.49 6.38
C PHE A 221 -8.21 -19.51 5.27
N TRP A 222 -7.03 -19.70 4.67
CA TRP A 222 -6.44 -18.76 3.72
C TRP A 222 -6.88 -18.98 2.27
N ARG A 223 -7.39 -20.16 1.91
CA ARG A 223 -7.77 -20.48 0.54
C ARG A 223 -8.73 -19.45 -0.08
N PRO A 224 -9.85 -19.04 0.57
CA PRO A 224 -10.76 -18.06 -0.03
C PRO A 224 -10.07 -16.72 -0.34
N LEU A 225 -9.16 -16.25 0.52
CA LEU A 225 -8.42 -15.01 0.28
C LEU A 225 -7.47 -15.13 -0.93
N ARG A 226 -6.86 -16.29 -1.17
CA ARG A 226 -6.01 -16.50 -2.35
C ARG A 226 -6.80 -16.64 -3.64
N GLU A 227 -7.98 -17.28 -3.57
CA GLU A 227 -8.86 -17.49 -4.73
C GLU A 227 -9.58 -16.21 -5.15
N SER A 228 -10.00 -15.38 -4.20
CA SER A 228 -10.70 -14.11 -4.44
C SER A 228 -10.16 -13.00 -3.53
N PRO A 229 -8.94 -12.48 -3.78
CA PRO A 229 -8.33 -11.50 -2.90
C PRO A 229 -9.05 -10.15 -2.92
N THR A 230 -9.10 -9.48 -1.76
CA THR A 230 -9.63 -8.11 -1.61
C THR A 230 -8.67 -7.04 -2.13
N PHE A 231 -7.40 -7.39 -2.25
CA PHE A 231 -6.33 -6.52 -2.71
C PHE A 231 -5.57 -7.13 -3.88
N ALA A 232 -4.95 -6.31 -4.67
CA ALA A 232 -4.02 -6.70 -5.72
C ALA A 232 -2.64 -6.09 -5.46
N VAL A 233 -1.59 -6.86 -5.72
CA VAL A 233 -0.22 -6.35 -5.72
C VAL A 233 0.31 -6.38 -7.14
N LEU A 234 0.75 -5.22 -7.64
CA LEU A 234 1.40 -5.05 -8.93
C LEU A 234 2.87 -4.73 -8.74
N THR A 235 3.70 -5.30 -9.59
CA THR A 235 5.10 -4.89 -9.74
C THR A 235 5.36 -4.36 -11.13
N ALA A 236 6.23 -3.36 -11.25
CA ALA A 236 6.71 -2.85 -12.52
C ALA A 236 8.21 -2.55 -12.42
N ALA A 237 8.99 -2.84 -13.47
CA ALA A 237 10.43 -2.67 -13.47
C ALA A 237 10.83 -1.40 -14.23
N ARG A 238 11.87 -0.71 -13.79
CA ARG A 238 12.52 0.35 -14.56
C ARG A 238 13.66 -0.26 -15.37
N PRO A 239 13.64 -0.11 -16.72
CA PRO A 239 14.72 -0.56 -17.58
C PRO A 239 16.09 0.01 -17.22
#